data_c93f4dfe9eb6c363f7adf2b85b015e8e
#
_entry.id   c93f4dfe9eb6c363f7adf2b85b015e8e
#
_cell.length_a   1.000
_cell.length_b   1.000
_cell.length_c   1.000
_cell.angle_alpha   90.00
_cell.angle_beta   90.00
_cell.angle_gamma   90.00
#
_symmetry.space_group_name_H-M   'P 1'
#
loop_
_entity.id
_entity.type
_entity.pdbx_description
1 polymer ?
#
loop_
_entity_poly.entity_id
_entity_poly.type
_entity_poly.pdbx_seq_one_letter_code
_entity_poly.pdbx_strand_id
1 'polypeptide(L)'
;NIAIPDSSVTLGFSPPQSNNNNITLRRVYRSATSDSSSGWYQVAELAVAVSSFVDSLTDDQLGATLATEDYLPPPSDMRGLCLMANGIASGFSGNTVLFSGAYLPYAWPNANRLTTEDDVVAICPAGTSLVVGTKGYPYVMTGVSPSSITSQKLNVQQACISKRSMVSVDGVVLY
;
A
#
# COMPACT_ATOMS: atom_id res chain seq x y z
N ASN A 1 8.78 10.96 23.24
CA ASN A 1 9.03 9.63 23.83
C ASN A 1 9.03 9.79 25.35
N ILE A 2 7.99 9.31 25.97
CA ILE A 2 7.96 9.15 27.44
C ILE A 2 8.35 7.69 27.66
N ALA A 3 9.58 7.46 28.09
CA ALA A 3 9.95 6.15 28.63
C ALA A 3 9.26 6.03 29.99
N ILE A 4 8.37 5.09 30.14
CA ILE A 4 7.62 4.84 31.36
C ILE A 4 8.04 3.45 31.87
N PRO A 5 9.15 3.36 32.63
CA PRO A 5 9.42 2.14 33.34
C PRO A 5 8.43 2.03 34.51
N ASP A 6 7.70 0.95 34.57
CA ASP A 6 6.75 0.57 35.65
C ASP A 6 5.56 1.52 35.89
N SER A 7 5.11 2.26 34.92
CA SER A 7 3.95 3.12 35.03
C SER A 7 2.88 2.77 34.00
N SER A 8 1.62 2.94 34.39
CA SER A 8 0.48 2.74 33.54
C SER A 8 0.10 4.05 32.82
N VAL A 9 -0.39 3.94 31.60
CA VAL A 9 -0.95 5.07 30.84
C VAL A 9 -2.46 4.91 30.72
N THR A 10 -3.20 5.91 31.18
CA THR A 10 -4.64 5.95 30.99
C THR A 10 -4.98 6.68 29.70
N LEU A 11 -5.66 5.97 28.79
CA LEU A 11 -6.15 6.50 27.53
C LEU A 11 -7.64 6.82 27.67
N GLY A 12 -8.02 8.05 27.37
CA GLY A 12 -9.42 8.46 27.25
C GLY A 12 -9.85 8.45 25.79
N PHE A 13 -11.02 7.92 25.49
CA PHE A 13 -11.55 7.83 24.14
C PHE A 13 -12.81 8.66 23.97
N SER A 14 -12.84 9.49 22.96
CA SER A 14 -14.10 10.07 22.49
C SER A 14 -14.96 8.97 21.85
N PRO A 15 -16.29 8.97 22.07
CA PRO A 15 -17.16 8.08 21.33
C PRO A 15 -16.98 8.35 19.83
N PRO A 16 -17.04 7.31 18.98
CA PRO A 16 -17.05 7.53 17.55
C PRO A 16 -18.25 8.40 17.20
N GLN A 17 -18.07 9.32 16.27
CA GLN A 17 -19.20 10.06 15.75
C GLN A 17 -20.24 9.08 15.22
N SER A 18 -21.49 9.28 15.57
CA SER A 18 -22.61 8.45 15.11
C SER A 18 -22.61 8.49 13.58
N ASN A 19 -22.19 7.42 12.98
CA ASN A 19 -22.19 7.28 11.55
C ASN A 19 -22.64 5.86 11.20
N ASN A 20 -23.07 5.69 9.99
CA ASN A 20 -23.55 4.42 9.47
C ASN A 20 -22.41 3.42 9.19
N ASN A 21 -21.22 3.60 9.78
CA ASN A 21 -20.03 2.80 9.45
C ASN A 21 -19.95 1.48 10.22
N ASN A 22 -20.95 1.17 11.06
CA ASN A 22 -21.06 -0.09 11.79
C ASN A 22 -19.79 -0.45 12.59
N ILE A 23 -19.14 0.55 13.20
CA ILE A 23 -17.93 0.35 14.00
C ILE A 23 -18.31 -0.28 15.32
N THR A 24 -17.79 -1.47 15.61
CA THR A 24 -18.09 -2.23 16.84
C THR A 24 -16.91 -2.36 17.78
N LEU A 25 -15.69 -2.30 17.24
CA LEU A 25 -14.44 -2.54 17.96
C LEU A 25 -13.44 -1.39 17.76
N ARG A 26 -12.59 -1.24 18.76
CA ARG A 26 -11.45 -0.32 18.77
C ARG A 26 -10.21 -1.12 19.14
N ARG A 27 -9.13 -0.98 18.37
CA ARG A 27 -7.83 -1.55 18.71
C ARG A 27 -6.88 -0.46 19.13
N VAL A 28 -6.14 -0.72 20.19
CA VAL A 28 -5.11 0.17 20.72
C VAL A 28 -3.75 -0.41 20.36
N TYR A 29 -2.88 0.40 19.81
CA TYR A 29 -1.51 0.05 19.45
C TYR A 29 -0.54 1.04 20.07
N ARG A 30 0.65 0.58 20.43
CA ARG A 30 1.79 1.41 20.82
C ARG A 30 3.10 0.86 20.28
N SER A 31 4.13 1.68 20.20
CA SER A 31 5.51 1.23 19.97
C SER A 31 6.08 0.57 21.21
N ALA A 32 6.93 -0.44 21.05
CA ALA A 32 7.72 -0.97 22.15
C ALA A 32 8.79 0.04 22.57
N THR A 33 9.05 0.15 23.87
CA THR A 33 10.03 1.10 24.41
C THR A 33 11.45 0.53 24.40
N SER A 34 11.56 -0.79 24.43
CA SER A 34 12.82 -1.55 24.48
C SER A 34 13.37 -1.91 23.10
N ASP A 35 12.56 -1.77 22.04
CA ASP A 35 12.94 -2.19 20.70
C ASP A 35 13.30 -0.95 19.85
N SER A 36 14.40 -1.07 19.11
CA SER A 36 14.78 -0.11 18.07
C SER A 36 13.89 -0.23 16.82
N SER A 37 13.01 -1.24 16.75
CA SER A 37 12.02 -1.39 15.69
C SER A 37 10.90 -0.36 15.88
N SER A 38 10.54 0.33 14.81
CA SER A 38 9.49 1.36 14.80
C SER A 38 8.06 0.78 14.66
N GLY A 39 7.88 -0.52 14.91
CA GLY A 39 6.58 -1.19 14.74
C GLY A 39 5.53 -0.79 15.77
N TRP A 40 4.27 -0.86 15.36
CA TRP A 40 3.10 -0.68 16.23
C TRP A 40 2.58 -2.04 16.67
N TYR A 41 2.53 -2.27 17.99
CA TYR A 41 2.11 -3.53 18.58
C TYR A 41 0.75 -3.39 19.26
N GLN A 42 -0.10 -4.41 19.12
CA GLN A 42 -1.43 -4.39 19.72
C GLN A 42 -1.34 -4.49 21.24
N VAL A 43 -2.00 -3.56 21.92
CA VAL A 43 -2.13 -3.52 23.39
C VAL A 43 -3.47 -4.10 23.81
N ALA A 44 -4.55 -3.71 23.13
CA ALA A 44 -5.90 -4.14 23.48
C ALA A 44 -6.86 -4.12 22.29
N GLU A 45 -7.90 -4.95 22.37
CA GLU A 45 -9.10 -4.85 21.56
C GLU A 45 -10.28 -4.57 22.48
N LEU A 46 -10.98 -3.47 22.25
CA LEU A 46 -12.02 -2.94 23.14
C LEU A 46 -13.32 -2.77 22.36
N ALA A 47 -14.44 -2.98 23.02
CA ALA A 47 -15.72 -2.56 22.46
C ALA A 47 -15.73 -1.02 22.27
N VAL A 48 -16.38 -0.54 21.23
CA VAL A 48 -16.40 0.88 20.89
C VAL A 48 -17.01 1.77 21.97
N ALA A 49 -17.87 1.19 22.81
CA ALA A 49 -18.52 1.89 23.94
C ALA A 49 -17.56 2.17 25.13
N VAL A 50 -16.38 1.54 25.15
CA VAL A 50 -15.41 1.77 26.21
C VAL A 50 -14.84 3.18 26.08
N SER A 51 -14.96 3.98 27.15
CA SER A 51 -14.53 5.38 27.16
C SER A 51 -13.11 5.59 27.71
N SER A 52 -12.57 4.60 28.43
CA SER A 52 -11.20 4.67 28.96
C SER A 52 -10.56 3.29 29.04
N PHE A 53 -9.24 3.25 28.92
CA PHE A 53 -8.42 2.04 29.04
C PHE A 53 -7.10 2.39 29.72
N VAL A 54 -6.64 1.50 30.58
CA VAL A 54 -5.33 1.64 31.24
C VAL A 54 -4.38 0.65 30.64
N ASP A 55 -3.33 1.14 29.97
CA ASP A 55 -2.22 0.31 29.48
C ASP A 55 -1.19 0.18 30.59
N SER A 56 -1.01 -1.02 31.09
CA SER A 56 0.01 -1.42 32.06
C SER A 56 0.84 -2.60 31.58
N LEU A 57 0.75 -2.94 30.28
CA LEU A 57 1.50 -4.04 29.71
C LEU A 57 3.00 -3.73 29.61
N THR A 58 3.82 -4.71 29.88
CA THR A 58 5.25 -4.67 29.55
C THR A 58 5.46 -4.96 28.07
N ASP A 59 6.64 -4.68 27.52
CA ASP A 59 6.89 -4.85 26.09
C ASP A 59 6.80 -6.31 25.63
N ASP A 60 7.12 -7.26 26.49
CA ASP A 60 7.02 -8.70 26.25
C ASP A 60 5.56 -9.23 26.23
N GLN A 61 4.62 -8.44 26.73
CA GLN A 61 3.18 -8.76 26.75
C GLN A 61 2.43 -8.18 25.55
N LEU A 62 3.10 -7.42 24.70
CA LEU A 62 2.48 -6.82 23.51
C LEU A 62 2.06 -7.90 22.51
N GLY A 63 0.93 -7.65 21.87
CA GLY A 63 0.37 -8.55 20.87
C GLY A 63 1.00 -8.39 19.47
N ALA A 64 0.26 -8.79 18.46
CA ALA A 64 0.72 -8.77 17.08
C ALA A 64 0.99 -7.34 16.57
N THR A 65 1.92 -7.20 15.64
CA THR A 65 2.19 -5.95 14.95
C THR A 65 0.99 -5.50 14.10
N LEU A 66 0.87 -4.19 13.90
CA LEU A 66 -0.16 -3.63 13.04
C LEU A 66 0.09 -4.01 11.59
N ALA A 67 -0.70 -4.95 11.08
CA ALA A 67 -0.57 -5.44 9.69
C ALA A 67 -0.91 -4.39 8.62
N THR A 68 -1.52 -3.26 9.03
CA THR A 68 -1.95 -2.21 8.11
C THR A 68 -1.09 -0.95 8.18
N GLU A 69 0.08 -1.03 8.81
CA GLU A 69 0.98 0.12 8.96
C GLU A 69 1.37 0.73 7.61
N ASP A 70 1.59 -0.12 6.61
CA ASP A 70 1.97 0.27 5.26
C ASP A 70 0.79 0.53 4.31
N TYR A 71 -0.46 0.50 4.81
CA TYR A 71 -1.64 0.72 3.99
C TYR A 71 -1.85 2.21 3.71
N LEU A 72 -0.97 2.75 2.88
CA LEU A 72 -1.03 4.15 2.47
C LEU A 72 -2.09 4.35 1.38
N PRO A 73 -2.74 5.53 1.31
CA PRO A 73 -3.57 5.88 0.17
C PRO A 73 -2.71 6.06 -1.10
N PRO A 74 -3.30 5.92 -2.30
CA PRO A 74 -2.59 6.24 -3.52
C PRO A 74 -2.24 7.74 -3.56
N PRO A 75 -1.14 8.14 -4.21
CA PRO A 75 -0.82 9.53 -4.43
C PRO A 75 -1.96 10.27 -5.16
N SER A 76 -2.21 11.52 -4.80
CA SER A 76 -3.30 12.32 -5.34
C SER A 76 -3.17 12.60 -6.84
N ASP A 77 -1.96 12.52 -7.39
CA ASP A 77 -1.62 12.71 -8.80
C ASP A 77 -1.53 11.40 -9.59
N MET A 78 -1.88 10.25 -8.95
CA MET A 78 -1.87 8.96 -9.61
C MET A 78 -2.81 8.91 -10.82
N ARG A 79 -2.34 8.31 -11.89
CA ARG A 79 -3.04 8.14 -13.17
C ARG A 79 -3.00 6.70 -13.65
N GLY A 80 -3.80 6.39 -14.67
CA GLY A 80 -3.72 5.13 -15.40
C GLY A 80 -4.17 3.91 -14.61
N LEU A 81 -5.06 4.06 -13.62
CA LEU A 81 -5.53 2.93 -12.80
C LEU A 81 -6.00 1.77 -13.68
N CYS A 82 -5.45 0.60 -13.44
CA CYS A 82 -5.84 -0.67 -14.06
C CYS A 82 -5.72 -1.82 -13.05
N LEU A 83 -6.34 -2.94 -13.35
CA LEU A 83 -6.31 -4.15 -12.53
C LEU A 83 -5.61 -5.27 -13.29
N MET A 84 -4.61 -5.88 -12.66
CA MET A 84 -3.93 -7.08 -13.15
C MET A 84 -4.70 -8.35 -12.75
N ALA A 85 -4.48 -9.46 -13.46
CA ALA A 85 -5.22 -10.71 -13.24
C ALA A 85 -4.99 -11.33 -11.84
N ASN A 86 -3.91 -10.98 -11.17
CA ASN A 86 -3.58 -11.41 -9.79
C ASN A 86 -4.21 -10.55 -8.70
N GLY A 87 -5.18 -9.69 -9.02
CA GLY A 87 -5.86 -8.83 -8.06
C GLY A 87 -5.05 -7.63 -7.57
N ILE A 88 -3.94 -7.31 -8.23
CA ILE A 88 -3.11 -6.13 -7.95
C ILE A 88 -3.63 -4.96 -8.80
N ALA A 89 -4.04 -3.88 -8.16
CA ALA A 89 -4.30 -2.63 -8.85
C ALA A 89 -2.97 -1.91 -9.11
N SER A 90 -2.83 -1.33 -10.31
CA SER A 90 -1.64 -0.60 -10.73
C SER A 90 -2.00 0.79 -11.21
N GLY A 91 -1.11 1.74 -10.97
CA GLY A 91 -1.20 3.12 -11.43
C GLY A 91 0.19 3.73 -11.59
N PHE A 92 0.29 4.97 -12.01
CA PHE A 92 1.57 5.67 -12.11
C PHE A 92 1.47 7.15 -11.75
N SER A 93 2.58 7.71 -11.31
CA SER A 93 2.80 9.14 -11.08
C SER A 93 4.19 9.50 -11.58
N GLY A 94 4.28 10.43 -12.55
CA GLY A 94 5.54 10.76 -13.21
C GLY A 94 6.20 9.54 -13.84
N ASN A 95 7.41 9.21 -13.39
CA ASN A 95 8.18 8.02 -13.82
C ASN A 95 8.05 6.82 -12.85
N THR A 96 7.14 6.88 -11.89
CA THR A 96 6.97 5.84 -10.89
C THR A 96 5.69 5.06 -11.13
N VAL A 97 5.80 3.74 -11.24
CA VAL A 97 4.67 2.80 -11.28
C VAL A 97 4.41 2.29 -9.87
N LEU A 98 3.15 2.31 -9.48
CA LEU A 98 2.69 1.96 -8.15
C LEU A 98 1.81 0.70 -8.23
N PHE A 99 1.93 -0.15 -7.22
CA PHE A 99 1.15 -1.38 -7.09
C PHE A 99 0.45 -1.43 -5.74
N SER A 100 -0.82 -1.79 -5.74
CA SER A 100 -1.56 -2.04 -4.51
C SER A 100 -1.16 -3.36 -3.87
N GLY A 101 -1.58 -3.59 -2.63
CA GLY A 101 -1.65 -4.94 -2.07
C GLY A 101 -2.55 -5.83 -2.94
N ALA A 102 -2.26 -7.13 -3.01
CA ALA A 102 -3.11 -8.08 -3.74
C ALA A 102 -4.52 -8.12 -3.11
N TYR A 103 -5.56 -7.90 -3.90
CA TYR A 103 -6.95 -7.78 -3.46
C TYR A 103 -7.22 -6.66 -2.44
N LEU A 104 -6.27 -5.70 -2.29
CA LEU A 104 -6.37 -4.56 -1.39
C LEU A 104 -6.21 -3.25 -2.19
N PRO A 105 -7.22 -2.85 -2.97
CA PRO A 105 -7.11 -1.70 -3.89
C PRO A 105 -6.97 -0.35 -3.19
N TYR A 106 -7.14 -0.32 -1.88
CA TYR A 106 -6.96 0.87 -1.03
C TYR A 106 -5.59 0.96 -0.36
N ALA A 107 -4.76 -0.08 -0.46
CA ALA A 107 -3.45 -0.15 0.21
C ALA A 107 -2.32 -0.04 -0.82
N TRP A 108 -1.56 1.05 -0.80
CA TRP A 108 -0.48 1.37 -1.74
C TRP A 108 0.86 1.58 -1.01
N PRO A 109 1.49 0.49 -0.52
CA PRO A 109 2.75 0.57 0.21
C PRO A 109 3.85 1.24 -0.61
N ASN A 110 4.71 2.01 0.06
CA ASN A 110 5.87 2.61 -0.60
C ASN A 110 6.85 1.57 -1.16
N ALA A 111 6.92 0.38 -0.54
CA ALA A 111 7.75 -0.72 -1.00
C ALA A 111 7.29 -1.30 -2.36
N ASN A 112 6.02 -1.10 -2.74
CA ASN A 112 5.44 -1.60 -3.98
C ASN A 112 5.52 -0.55 -5.10
N ARG A 113 6.66 0.11 -5.26
CA ARG A 113 6.88 1.13 -6.30
C ARG A 113 8.10 0.79 -7.13
N LEU A 114 7.98 0.95 -8.44
CA LEU A 114 9.09 0.76 -9.39
C LEU A 114 9.23 2.02 -10.25
N THR A 115 10.45 2.45 -10.46
CA THR A 115 10.75 3.63 -11.28
C THR A 115 11.25 3.25 -12.66
N THR A 116 10.92 4.06 -13.65
CA THR A 116 11.42 4.01 -15.02
C THR A 116 12.39 5.17 -15.25
N GLU A 117 13.19 5.12 -16.33
CA GLU A 117 14.10 6.21 -16.68
C GLU A 117 13.35 7.47 -17.14
N ASP A 118 12.28 7.26 -17.92
CA ASP A 118 11.46 8.32 -18.50
C ASP A 118 10.07 8.34 -17.89
N ASP A 119 9.38 9.47 -18.01
CA ASP A 119 7.99 9.60 -17.57
C ASP A 119 7.09 8.54 -18.22
N VAL A 120 6.23 7.95 -17.41
CA VAL A 120 5.21 7.02 -17.86
C VAL A 120 4.08 7.79 -18.54
N VAL A 121 3.67 7.32 -19.69
CA VAL A 121 2.55 7.87 -20.48
C VAL A 121 1.30 7.02 -20.33
N ALA A 122 1.49 5.70 -20.34
CA ALA A 122 0.39 4.73 -20.23
C ALA A 122 0.87 3.42 -19.62
N ILE A 123 -0.06 2.70 -19.00
CA ILE A 123 0.13 1.32 -18.54
C ILE A 123 -1.02 0.47 -19.04
N CYS A 124 -0.73 -0.80 -19.36
CA CYS A 124 -1.73 -1.73 -19.85
C CYS A 124 -1.47 -3.14 -19.28
N PRO A 125 -2.45 -3.77 -18.62
CA PRO A 125 -2.28 -5.11 -18.08
C PRO A 125 -2.31 -6.17 -19.20
N ALA A 126 -1.44 -7.17 -19.07
CA ALA A 126 -1.38 -8.37 -19.92
C ALA A 126 -1.29 -9.60 -19.01
N GLY A 127 -2.43 -10.11 -18.57
CA GLY A 127 -2.49 -11.15 -17.54
C GLY A 127 -1.92 -10.70 -16.21
N THR A 128 -0.88 -11.37 -15.71
CA THR A 128 -0.15 -11.02 -14.49
C THR A 128 1.03 -10.06 -14.73
N SER A 129 1.22 -9.63 -15.98
CA SER A 129 2.23 -8.66 -16.37
C SER A 129 1.60 -7.30 -16.60
N LEU A 130 2.41 -6.25 -16.48
CA LEU A 130 2.04 -4.88 -16.80
C LEU A 130 3.01 -4.34 -17.85
N VAL A 131 2.49 -3.93 -19.00
CA VAL A 131 3.26 -3.21 -20.00
C VAL A 131 3.19 -1.72 -19.71
N VAL A 132 4.37 -1.08 -19.66
CA VAL A 132 4.52 0.33 -19.31
C VAL A 132 5.10 1.07 -20.49
N GLY A 133 4.33 1.97 -21.06
CA GLY A 133 4.74 2.88 -22.13
C GLY A 133 5.26 4.18 -21.55
N THR A 134 6.51 4.51 -21.83
CA THR A 134 7.15 5.75 -21.39
C THR A 134 7.41 6.71 -22.57
N LYS A 135 7.93 7.87 -22.28
CA LYS A 135 8.39 8.82 -23.32
C LYS A 135 9.66 8.35 -24.04
N GLY A 136 10.32 7.32 -23.57
CA GLY A 136 11.52 6.73 -24.14
C GLY A 136 11.37 5.24 -24.42
N TYR A 137 11.88 4.40 -23.52
CA TYR A 137 11.84 2.95 -23.64
C TYR A 137 10.63 2.34 -22.94
N PRO A 138 9.96 1.35 -23.54
CA PRO A 138 8.93 0.60 -22.87
C PRO A 138 9.50 -0.38 -21.83
N TYR A 139 8.68 -0.72 -20.83
CA TYR A 139 9.02 -1.71 -19.82
C TYR A 139 7.93 -2.77 -19.70
N VAL A 140 8.34 -3.96 -19.26
CA VAL A 140 7.44 -5.01 -18.82
C VAL A 140 7.71 -5.27 -17.35
N MET A 141 6.67 -5.18 -16.52
CA MET A 141 6.75 -5.44 -15.11
C MET A 141 5.97 -6.72 -14.80
N THR A 142 6.64 -7.71 -14.20
CA THR A 142 6.08 -9.04 -13.97
C THR A 142 6.32 -9.51 -12.56
N GLY A 143 5.33 -10.18 -11.97
CA GLY A 143 5.43 -10.79 -10.65
C GLY A 143 4.09 -11.34 -10.18
N VAL A 144 4.13 -12.32 -9.29
CA VAL A 144 2.92 -12.97 -8.77
C VAL A 144 2.35 -12.26 -7.55
N SER A 145 3.19 -11.51 -6.83
CA SER A 145 2.81 -10.71 -5.66
C SER A 145 3.38 -9.30 -5.79
N PRO A 146 2.81 -8.28 -5.12
CA PRO A 146 3.29 -6.90 -5.21
C PRO A 146 4.79 -6.75 -4.90
N SER A 147 5.28 -7.48 -3.89
CA SER A 147 6.69 -7.46 -3.46
C SER A 147 7.66 -8.21 -4.39
N SER A 148 7.14 -9.06 -5.29
CA SER A 148 7.95 -9.84 -6.24
C SER A 148 7.94 -9.26 -7.66
N ILE A 149 7.24 -8.15 -7.87
CA ILE A 149 7.20 -7.50 -9.19
C ILE A 149 8.58 -6.94 -9.52
N THR A 150 9.09 -7.34 -10.66
CA THR A 150 10.35 -6.86 -11.23
C THR A 150 10.10 -6.09 -12.51
N SER A 151 10.97 -5.15 -12.83
CA SER A 151 10.89 -4.32 -14.02
C SER A 151 11.95 -4.73 -15.02
N GLN A 152 11.55 -4.97 -16.27
CA GLN A 152 12.43 -5.25 -17.39
C GLN A 152 12.27 -4.16 -18.46
N LYS A 153 13.33 -3.40 -18.71
CA LYS A 153 13.40 -2.45 -19.82
C LYS A 153 13.53 -3.22 -21.14
N LEU A 154 12.70 -2.87 -22.11
CA LEU A 154 12.82 -3.43 -23.46
C LEU A 154 13.84 -2.62 -24.26
N ASN A 155 14.75 -3.30 -24.94
CA ASN A 155 15.83 -2.64 -25.71
C ASN A 155 15.34 -2.19 -27.10
N VAL A 156 14.17 -1.59 -27.15
CA VAL A 156 13.57 -1.01 -28.34
C VAL A 156 13.15 0.41 -27.99
N GLN A 157 13.78 1.40 -28.60
CA GLN A 157 13.43 2.79 -28.36
C GLN A 157 12.12 3.13 -29.11
N GLN A 158 11.02 2.90 -28.44
CA GLN A 158 9.67 3.15 -28.94
C GLN A 158 8.88 3.91 -27.90
N ALA A 159 8.85 5.22 -28.04
CA ALA A 159 8.13 6.09 -27.13
C ALA A 159 6.62 5.90 -27.27
N CYS A 160 5.92 5.82 -26.16
CA CYS A 160 4.47 5.89 -26.10
C CYS A 160 4.04 7.36 -26.18
N ILE A 161 3.20 7.72 -27.15
CA ILE A 161 2.78 9.10 -27.38
C ILE A 161 1.49 9.41 -26.61
N SER A 162 0.61 8.42 -26.45
CA SER A 162 -0.72 8.64 -25.86
C SER A 162 -1.22 7.42 -25.09
N LYS A 163 -1.93 7.68 -24.00
CA LYS A 163 -2.65 6.64 -23.26
C LYS A 163 -3.63 5.85 -24.17
N ARG A 164 -4.21 6.50 -25.17
CA ARG A 164 -5.18 5.87 -26.08
C ARG A 164 -4.53 4.95 -27.12
N SER A 165 -3.22 5.01 -27.29
CA SER A 165 -2.51 4.11 -28.22
C SER A 165 -2.26 2.73 -27.65
N MET A 166 -2.37 2.53 -26.33
CA MET A 166 -2.15 1.23 -25.70
C MET A 166 -3.46 0.46 -25.55
N VAL A 167 -3.50 -0.75 -26.06
CA VAL A 167 -4.64 -1.66 -25.95
C VAL A 167 -4.15 -3.09 -25.74
N SER A 168 -4.83 -3.83 -24.85
CA SER A 168 -4.60 -5.27 -24.67
C SER A 168 -5.60 -6.07 -25.51
N VAL A 169 -5.09 -6.96 -26.33
CA VAL A 169 -5.88 -7.89 -27.16
C VAL A 169 -5.30 -9.29 -26.96
N ASP A 170 -6.09 -10.20 -26.43
CA ASP A 170 -5.72 -11.60 -26.20
C ASP A 170 -4.37 -11.78 -25.44
N GLY A 171 -4.13 -10.92 -24.46
CA GLY A 171 -2.91 -10.96 -23.63
C GLY A 171 -1.68 -10.33 -24.28
N VAL A 172 -1.82 -9.76 -25.47
CA VAL A 172 -0.77 -8.97 -26.16
C VAL A 172 -1.13 -7.49 -26.05
N VAL A 173 -0.15 -6.66 -25.73
CA VAL A 173 -0.32 -5.21 -25.70
C VAL A 173 0.25 -4.60 -26.98
N LEU A 174 -0.61 -3.87 -27.67
CA LEU A 174 -0.28 -3.08 -28.87
C LEU A 174 -0.24 -1.59 -28.49
N TYR A 175 0.72 -0.83 -29.04
CA TYR A 175 0.83 0.64 -28.83
C TYR A 175 1.66 1.31 -29.90
#